data_56fed29b74dc51d40105532eabddedd6
#
_entry.id   56fed29b74dc51d40105532eabddedd6
#
_cell.length_a   1.000
_cell.length_b   1.000
_cell.length_c   1.000
_cell.angle_alpha   90.00
_cell.angle_beta   90.00
_cell.angle_gamma   90.00
#
_symmetry.space_group_name_H-M   'P 1'
#
loop_
_entity.id
_entity.type
_entity.pdbx_description
1 polymer ?
#
loop_
_entity_poly.entity_id
_entity_poly.type
_entity_poly.pdbx_seq_one_letter_code
_entity_poly.pdbx_strand_id
1 'polypeptide(L)'
;MRVVKKPEERKAEMVAAAAKLFAQQGFVRTSVSEIVSAVDVAKGLFYYYFTTKDDMVKAVVEGYCSYLGTLAEQIADGEGTAREKFTRLMHPEVWHECFTAPLTADLCLPQHAALYTDMCDRVYAHMGPALEKMTAQALRESGRDEKDAKRLTGVALYGILMMARKGDMTLESAMNMISEVIGLNKPAA
;
A
#
# COMPACT_ATOMS: atom_id res chain seq x y z
N MET A 1 -18.93 3.43 -33.58
CA MET A 1 -19.36 2.09 -33.13
C MET A 1 -18.97 1.98 -31.63
N ARG A 2 -19.92 1.85 -30.72
CA ARG A 2 -19.64 1.79 -29.28
C ARG A 2 -19.10 0.39 -28.96
N VAL A 3 -17.82 0.27 -28.61
CA VAL A 3 -17.22 -1.02 -28.23
C VAL A 3 -17.87 -1.47 -26.91
N VAL A 4 -18.55 -2.61 -26.94
CA VAL A 4 -19.11 -3.23 -25.74
C VAL A 4 -17.96 -3.89 -24.98
N LYS A 5 -17.50 -3.25 -23.90
CA LYS A 5 -16.47 -3.80 -23.02
C LYS A 5 -17.10 -4.79 -22.04
N LYS A 6 -16.31 -5.77 -21.61
CA LYS A 6 -16.71 -6.71 -20.57
C LYS A 6 -16.93 -5.97 -19.22
N PRO A 7 -17.85 -6.44 -18.36
CA PRO A 7 -18.11 -5.82 -17.06
C PRO A 7 -16.86 -5.58 -16.21
N GLU A 8 -15.93 -6.55 -16.17
CA GLU A 8 -14.68 -6.46 -15.42
C GLU A 8 -13.74 -5.37 -15.96
N GLU A 9 -13.64 -5.26 -17.30
CA GLU A 9 -12.85 -4.21 -17.94
C GLU A 9 -13.41 -2.82 -17.62
N ARG A 10 -14.73 -2.70 -17.59
CA ARG A 10 -15.41 -1.44 -17.28
C ARG A 10 -15.24 -1.04 -15.82
N LYS A 11 -15.31 -2.01 -14.91
CA LYS A 11 -15.01 -1.81 -13.48
C LYS A 11 -13.57 -1.34 -13.29
N ALA A 12 -12.61 -2.02 -13.94
CA ALA A 12 -11.18 -1.67 -13.85
C ALA A 12 -10.90 -0.25 -14.39
N GLU A 13 -11.55 0.18 -15.49
CA GLU A 13 -11.42 1.54 -16.01
C GLU A 13 -11.90 2.60 -15.01
N MET A 14 -13.04 2.35 -14.34
CA MET A 14 -13.53 3.27 -13.30
C MET A 14 -12.58 3.35 -12.11
N VAL A 15 -12.02 2.21 -11.67
CA VAL A 15 -11.03 2.19 -10.58
C VAL A 15 -9.77 2.95 -10.98
N ALA A 16 -9.27 2.77 -12.22
CA ALA A 16 -8.10 3.49 -12.72
C ALA A 16 -8.34 5.00 -12.83
N ALA A 17 -9.52 5.42 -13.27
CA ALA A 17 -9.90 6.84 -13.32
C ALA A 17 -10.01 7.43 -11.91
N ALA A 18 -10.64 6.72 -10.98
CA ALA A 18 -10.73 7.13 -9.58
C ALA A 18 -9.34 7.25 -8.93
N ALA A 19 -8.44 6.30 -9.19
CA ALA A 19 -7.07 6.32 -8.69
C ALA A 19 -6.33 7.59 -9.11
N LYS A 20 -6.43 7.98 -10.39
CA LYS A 20 -5.83 9.23 -10.91
C LYS A 20 -6.40 10.47 -10.23
N LEU A 21 -7.72 10.55 -10.08
CA LEU A 21 -8.38 11.69 -9.42
C LEU A 21 -8.01 11.76 -7.93
N PHE A 22 -7.99 10.62 -7.24
CA PHE A 22 -7.60 10.56 -5.83
C PHE A 22 -6.13 10.95 -5.63
N ALA A 23 -5.25 10.57 -6.56
CA ALA A 23 -3.85 10.98 -6.53
C ALA A 23 -3.66 12.48 -6.71
N GLN A 24 -4.50 13.13 -7.52
CA GLN A 24 -4.39 14.56 -7.82
C GLN A 24 -5.00 15.45 -6.75
N GLN A 25 -6.17 15.08 -6.23
CA GLN A 25 -6.97 15.98 -5.37
C GLN A 25 -7.50 15.35 -4.09
N GLY A 26 -7.18 14.08 -3.83
CA GLY A 26 -7.75 13.30 -2.73
C GLY A 26 -9.16 12.75 -3.04
N PHE A 27 -9.59 11.77 -2.27
CA PHE A 27 -10.91 11.19 -2.50
C PHE A 27 -12.05 12.01 -1.86
N VAL A 28 -11.76 12.80 -0.84
CA VAL A 28 -12.77 13.67 -0.21
C VAL A 28 -13.32 14.66 -1.22
N ARG A 29 -12.45 15.30 -1.98
CA ARG A 29 -12.80 16.30 -3.00
C ARG A 29 -13.27 15.70 -4.33
N THR A 30 -13.08 14.42 -4.56
CA THR A 30 -13.50 13.75 -5.79
C THR A 30 -14.95 13.30 -5.69
N SER A 31 -15.78 13.69 -6.65
CA SER A 31 -17.18 13.27 -6.74
C SER A 31 -17.34 12.03 -7.63
N VAL A 32 -18.42 11.26 -7.41
CA VAL A 32 -18.79 10.14 -8.30
C VAL A 32 -19.03 10.63 -9.74
N SER A 33 -19.54 11.85 -9.89
CA SER A 33 -19.78 12.43 -11.23
C SER A 33 -18.51 12.67 -11.99
N GLU A 34 -17.43 13.13 -11.35
CA GLU A 34 -16.11 13.28 -11.98
C GLU A 34 -15.55 11.92 -12.41
N ILE A 35 -15.67 10.90 -11.57
CA ILE A 35 -15.17 9.55 -11.89
C ILE A 35 -15.86 9.00 -13.13
N VAL A 36 -17.21 9.04 -13.19
CA VAL A 36 -17.94 8.49 -14.34
C VAL A 36 -17.75 9.32 -15.60
N SER A 37 -17.60 10.64 -15.48
CA SER A 37 -17.28 11.52 -16.60
C SER A 37 -15.90 11.21 -17.20
N ALA A 38 -14.91 10.88 -16.37
CA ALA A 38 -13.56 10.54 -16.83
C ALA A 38 -13.51 9.26 -17.71
N VAL A 39 -14.51 8.39 -17.61
CA VAL A 39 -14.61 7.14 -18.41
C VAL A 39 -15.83 7.11 -19.34
N ASP A 40 -16.50 8.24 -19.50
CA ASP A 40 -17.68 8.43 -20.38
C ASP A 40 -18.77 7.37 -20.12
N VAL A 41 -19.23 7.25 -18.87
CA VAL A 41 -20.31 6.33 -18.50
C VAL A 41 -21.39 7.03 -17.67
N ALA A 42 -22.60 6.43 -17.67
CA ALA A 42 -23.69 6.93 -16.85
C ALA A 42 -23.45 6.66 -15.34
N LYS A 43 -23.88 7.59 -14.49
CA LYS A 43 -23.73 7.48 -13.03
C LYS A 43 -24.35 6.20 -12.44
N GLY A 44 -25.43 5.68 -13.04
CA GLY A 44 -26.03 4.40 -12.65
C GLY A 44 -25.09 3.22 -12.75
N LEU A 45 -24.11 3.26 -13.69
CA LEU A 45 -23.13 2.19 -13.81
C LEU A 45 -22.12 2.18 -12.65
N PHE A 46 -21.82 3.33 -12.07
CA PHE A 46 -21.02 3.38 -10.84
C PHE A 46 -21.72 2.60 -9.73
N TYR A 47 -22.99 2.89 -9.47
CA TYR A 47 -23.76 2.25 -8.40
C TYR A 47 -24.10 0.77 -8.68
N TYR A 48 -23.96 0.32 -9.91
CA TYR A 48 -24.00 -1.11 -10.23
C TYR A 48 -22.76 -1.87 -9.68
N TYR A 49 -21.56 -1.23 -9.68
CA TYR A 49 -20.32 -1.85 -9.23
C TYR A 49 -19.94 -1.51 -7.79
N PHE A 50 -20.30 -0.33 -7.33
CA PHE A 50 -19.86 0.23 -6.04
C PHE A 50 -21.05 0.86 -5.32
N THR A 51 -21.39 0.36 -4.14
CA THR A 51 -22.52 0.89 -3.36
C THR A 51 -22.23 2.30 -2.87
N THR A 52 -20.99 2.57 -2.49
CA THR A 52 -20.54 3.84 -1.91
C THR A 52 -19.25 4.33 -2.58
N LYS A 53 -18.88 5.58 -2.33
CA LYS A 53 -17.56 6.10 -2.70
C LYS A 53 -16.45 5.41 -1.89
N ASP A 54 -16.72 5.02 -0.66
CA ASP A 54 -15.77 4.28 0.17
C ASP A 54 -15.44 2.90 -0.42
N ASP A 55 -16.41 2.22 -1.06
CA ASP A 55 -16.14 0.97 -1.79
C ASP A 55 -15.20 1.20 -2.97
N MET A 56 -15.30 2.35 -3.64
CA MET A 56 -14.34 2.75 -4.68
C MET A 56 -12.96 3.03 -4.09
N VAL A 57 -12.87 3.72 -2.94
CA VAL A 57 -11.59 3.95 -2.23
C VAL A 57 -10.92 2.61 -1.90
N LYS A 58 -11.68 1.66 -1.33
CA LYS A 58 -11.18 0.31 -1.04
C LYS A 58 -10.68 -0.42 -2.28
N ALA A 59 -11.37 -0.28 -3.42
CA ALA A 59 -10.94 -0.90 -4.67
C ALA A 59 -9.65 -0.29 -5.22
N VAL A 60 -9.46 1.03 -5.10
CA VAL A 60 -8.22 1.71 -5.47
C VAL A 60 -7.07 1.27 -4.56
N VAL A 61 -7.28 1.27 -3.25
CA VAL A 61 -6.30 0.82 -2.25
C VAL A 61 -5.91 -0.65 -2.47
N GLU A 62 -6.88 -1.52 -2.78
CA GLU A 62 -6.62 -2.92 -3.12
C GLU A 62 -5.69 -3.06 -4.31
N GLY A 63 -5.92 -2.28 -5.37
CA GLY A 63 -5.04 -2.25 -6.55
C GLY A 63 -3.60 -1.84 -6.20
N TYR A 64 -3.43 -0.83 -5.35
CA TYR A 64 -2.12 -0.38 -4.88
C TYR A 64 -1.43 -1.43 -4.00
N CYS A 65 -2.15 -2.01 -3.05
CA CYS A 65 -1.60 -3.06 -2.17
C CYS A 65 -1.19 -4.30 -2.97
N SER A 66 -1.99 -4.72 -3.95
CA SER A 66 -1.67 -5.83 -4.84
C SER A 66 -0.40 -5.56 -5.67
N TYR A 67 -0.27 -4.37 -6.23
CA TYR A 67 0.92 -3.95 -6.97
C TYR A 67 2.17 -3.97 -6.07
N LEU A 68 2.09 -3.33 -4.89
CA LEU A 68 3.20 -3.29 -3.93
C LEU A 68 3.55 -4.67 -3.39
N GLY A 69 2.56 -5.54 -3.18
CA GLY A 69 2.77 -6.93 -2.78
C GLY A 69 3.57 -7.71 -3.84
N THR A 70 3.19 -7.57 -5.11
CA THR A 70 3.91 -8.20 -6.22
C THR A 70 5.36 -7.69 -6.30
N LEU A 71 5.57 -6.38 -6.17
CA LEU A 71 6.91 -5.79 -6.17
C LEU A 71 7.74 -6.26 -4.96
N ALA A 72 7.13 -6.30 -3.77
CA ALA A 72 7.79 -6.78 -2.56
C ALA A 72 8.24 -8.25 -2.69
N GLU A 73 7.40 -9.10 -3.30
CA GLU A 73 7.73 -10.51 -3.56
C GLU A 73 8.90 -10.63 -4.54
N GLN A 74 8.89 -9.88 -5.64
CA GLN A 74 10.00 -9.84 -6.59
C GLN A 74 11.32 -9.41 -5.94
N ILE A 75 11.26 -8.40 -5.04
CA ILE A 75 12.44 -7.95 -4.30
C ILE A 75 12.89 -9.02 -3.30
N ALA A 76 11.96 -9.64 -2.58
CA ALA A 76 12.26 -10.66 -1.58
C ALA A 76 12.92 -11.90 -2.19
N ASP A 77 12.46 -12.31 -3.38
CA ASP A 77 13.00 -13.47 -4.11
C ASP A 77 14.26 -13.14 -4.92
N GLY A 78 14.58 -11.85 -5.11
CA GLY A 78 15.78 -11.41 -5.82
C GLY A 78 17.07 -11.59 -5.01
N GLU A 79 18.19 -11.32 -5.66
CA GLU A 79 19.51 -11.35 -5.03
C GLU A 79 19.76 -10.14 -4.11
N GLY A 80 20.71 -10.29 -3.20
CA GLY A 80 21.21 -9.27 -2.30
C GLY A 80 20.91 -9.55 -0.83
N THR A 81 21.52 -8.74 0.02
CA THR A 81 21.34 -8.77 1.48
C THR A 81 19.94 -8.27 1.86
N ALA A 82 19.47 -8.64 3.05
CA ALA A 82 18.20 -8.13 3.57
C ALA A 82 18.17 -6.60 3.58
N ARG A 83 19.29 -5.96 3.96
CA ARG A 83 19.42 -4.49 3.95
C ARG A 83 19.17 -3.90 2.55
N GLU A 84 19.79 -4.44 1.51
CA GLU A 84 19.62 -3.95 0.13
C GLU A 84 18.20 -4.13 -0.35
N LYS A 85 17.56 -5.25 0.01
CA LYS A 85 16.15 -5.53 -0.31
C LYS A 85 15.20 -4.53 0.35
N PHE A 86 15.36 -4.30 1.65
CA PHE A 86 14.57 -3.29 2.37
C PHE A 86 14.81 -1.88 1.81
N THR A 87 16.06 -1.51 1.48
CA THR A 87 16.37 -0.22 0.86
C THR A 87 15.66 -0.03 -0.47
N ARG A 88 15.63 -1.08 -1.32
CA ARG A 88 14.90 -1.04 -2.61
C ARG A 88 13.40 -0.88 -2.40
N LEU A 89 12.81 -1.66 -1.48
CA LEU A 89 11.37 -1.62 -1.22
C LEU A 89 10.94 -0.27 -0.63
N MET A 90 11.76 0.33 0.22
CA MET A 90 11.46 1.60 0.89
C MET A 90 11.88 2.83 0.07
N HIS A 91 12.31 2.64 -1.20
CA HIS A 91 12.63 3.78 -2.05
C HIS A 91 11.41 4.68 -2.26
N PRO A 92 11.52 6.00 -2.11
CA PRO A 92 10.37 6.91 -2.17
C PRO A 92 9.52 6.76 -3.44
N GLU A 93 10.14 6.51 -4.59
CA GLU A 93 9.44 6.34 -5.87
C GLU A 93 8.47 5.16 -5.86
N VAL A 94 8.78 4.09 -5.13
CA VAL A 94 7.90 2.91 -5.00
C VAL A 94 6.56 3.28 -4.36
N TRP A 95 6.58 4.15 -3.37
CA TRP A 95 5.39 4.51 -2.59
C TRP A 95 4.65 5.71 -3.17
N HIS A 96 5.37 6.62 -3.84
CA HIS A 96 4.81 7.88 -4.33
C HIS A 96 3.72 7.69 -5.40
N GLU A 97 3.82 6.66 -6.21
CA GLU A 97 2.82 6.34 -7.23
C GLU A 97 1.50 5.83 -6.64
N CYS A 98 1.57 5.14 -5.49
CA CYS A 98 0.40 4.51 -4.87
C CYS A 98 -0.22 5.39 -3.79
N PHE A 99 0.59 5.88 -2.86
CA PHE A 99 0.14 6.63 -1.70
C PHE A 99 0.58 8.09 -1.78
N THR A 100 -0.04 8.82 -2.72
CA THR A 100 0.20 10.25 -2.90
C THR A 100 -0.26 11.06 -1.69
N ALA A 101 0.33 12.25 -1.50
CA ALA A 101 0.00 13.10 -0.37
C ALA A 101 -1.51 13.43 -0.25
N PRO A 102 -2.27 13.76 -1.32
CA PRO A 102 -3.69 14.03 -1.20
C PRO A 102 -4.51 12.82 -0.73
N LEU A 103 -4.24 11.62 -1.27
CA LEU A 103 -4.93 10.40 -0.87
C LEU A 103 -4.62 10.04 0.58
N THR A 104 -3.34 10.09 0.95
CA THR A 104 -2.88 9.75 2.30
C THR A 104 -3.45 10.72 3.34
N ALA A 105 -3.46 12.03 3.06
CA ALA A 105 -4.04 13.02 3.94
C ALA A 105 -5.52 12.74 4.23
N ASP A 106 -6.29 12.41 3.19
CA ASP A 106 -7.71 12.06 3.34
C ASP A 106 -7.91 10.79 4.18
N LEU A 107 -7.09 9.74 3.94
CA LEU A 107 -7.16 8.48 4.71
C LEU A 107 -6.80 8.69 6.19
N CYS A 108 -5.90 9.62 6.50
CA CYS A 108 -5.48 9.92 7.88
C CYS A 108 -6.53 10.69 8.68
N LEU A 109 -7.54 11.28 8.04
CA LEU A 109 -8.59 12.03 8.75
C LEU A 109 -9.33 11.15 9.77
N PRO A 110 -9.69 11.68 10.97
CA PRO A 110 -10.35 10.91 12.02
C PRO A 110 -11.62 10.18 11.57
N GLN A 111 -12.43 10.81 10.74
CA GLN A 111 -13.68 10.23 10.20
C GLN A 111 -13.45 9.05 9.26
N HIS A 112 -12.24 8.88 8.69
CA HIS A 112 -11.87 7.78 7.80
C HIS A 112 -11.06 6.68 8.51
N ALA A 113 -11.15 6.60 9.85
CA ALA A 113 -10.41 5.61 10.64
C ALA A 113 -10.62 4.17 10.17
N ALA A 114 -11.86 3.82 9.80
CA ALA A 114 -12.20 2.48 9.30
C ALA A 114 -11.54 2.19 7.94
N LEU A 115 -11.51 3.17 7.02
CA LEU A 115 -10.82 3.03 5.74
C LEU A 115 -9.31 2.90 5.92
N TYR A 116 -8.73 3.65 6.86
CA TYR A 116 -7.30 3.54 7.18
C TYR A 116 -6.95 2.16 7.73
N THR A 117 -7.77 1.63 8.64
CA THR A 117 -7.57 0.28 9.19
C THR A 117 -7.68 -0.79 8.11
N ASP A 118 -8.71 -0.72 7.26
CA ASP A 118 -8.86 -1.63 6.11
C ASP A 118 -7.63 -1.57 5.17
N MET A 119 -7.09 -0.37 4.93
CA MET A 119 -5.84 -0.21 4.18
C MET A 119 -4.66 -0.91 4.87
N CYS A 120 -4.49 -0.75 6.18
CA CYS A 120 -3.40 -1.40 6.92
C CYS A 120 -3.49 -2.93 6.82
N ASP A 121 -4.69 -3.49 6.95
CA ASP A 121 -4.92 -4.93 6.84
C ASP A 121 -4.59 -5.44 5.42
N ARG A 122 -4.93 -4.69 4.37
CA ARG A 122 -4.58 -5.01 2.98
C ARG A 122 -3.07 -4.92 2.74
N VAL A 123 -2.42 -3.88 3.23
CA VAL A 123 -0.96 -3.75 3.15
C VAL A 123 -0.30 -4.98 3.79
N TYR A 124 -0.74 -5.38 4.98
CA TYR A 124 -0.21 -6.59 5.61
C TYR A 124 -0.52 -7.86 4.83
N ALA A 125 -1.73 -8.00 4.32
CA ALA A 125 -2.14 -9.19 3.56
C ALA A 125 -1.31 -9.37 2.28
N HIS A 126 -1.02 -8.29 1.56
CA HIS A 126 -0.29 -8.33 0.28
C HIS A 126 1.23 -8.31 0.46
N MET A 127 1.75 -7.51 1.37
CA MET A 127 3.20 -7.32 1.53
C MET A 127 3.80 -8.17 2.66
N GLY A 128 2.98 -8.56 3.64
CA GLY A 128 3.42 -9.30 4.82
C GLY A 128 4.28 -10.52 4.50
N PRO A 129 3.86 -11.44 3.61
CA PRO A 129 4.65 -12.62 3.28
C PRO A 129 6.07 -12.30 2.75
N ALA A 130 6.19 -11.32 1.87
CA ALA A 130 7.49 -10.88 1.32
C ALA A 130 8.35 -10.21 2.40
N LEU A 131 7.75 -9.35 3.23
CA LEU A 131 8.43 -8.72 4.36
C LEU A 131 8.89 -9.75 5.40
N GLU A 132 8.09 -10.79 5.66
CA GLU A 132 8.47 -11.91 6.55
C GLU A 132 9.70 -12.65 6.02
N LYS A 133 9.77 -12.95 4.71
CA LYS A 133 10.96 -13.55 4.06
C LYS A 133 12.20 -12.67 4.24
N MET A 134 12.06 -11.37 3.98
CA MET A 134 13.18 -10.42 4.11
C MET A 134 13.61 -10.25 5.57
N THR A 135 12.67 -10.24 6.52
CA THR A 135 12.96 -10.19 7.96
C THR A 135 13.67 -11.46 8.41
N ALA A 136 13.22 -12.63 7.97
CA ALA A 136 13.89 -13.91 8.26
C ALA A 136 15.33 -13.92 7.73
N GLN A 137 15.57 -13.41 6.52
CA GLN A 137 16.89 -13.25 5.96
C GLN A 137 17.76 -12.32 6.85
N ALA A 138 17.22 -11.16 7.27
CA ALA A 138 17.95 -10.22 8.13
C ALA A 138 18.34 -10.84 9.48
N LEU A 139 17.45 -11.63 10.06
CA LEU A 139 17.73 -12.34 11.31
C LEU A 139 18.85 -13.38 11.12
N ARG A 140 18.82 -14.17 10.04
CA ARG A 140 19.91 -15.12 9.71
C ARG A 140 21.24 -14.40 9.51
N GLU A 141 21.25 -13.32 8.72
CA GLU A 141 22.46 -12.52 8.45
C GLU A 141 23.07 -11.90 9.73
N SER A 142 22.22 -11.63 10.75
CA SER A 142 22.65 -11.10 12.05
C SER A 142 22.87 -12.18 13.14
N GLY A 143 22.86 -13.46 12.76
CA GLY A 143 23.04 -14.59 13.69
C GLY A 143 21.88 -14.79 14.67
N ARG A 144 20.68 -14.29 14.38
CA ARG A 144 19.47 -14.43 15.21
C ARG A 144 18.56 -15.55 14.66
N ASP A 145 17.70 -16.10 15.53
CA ASP A 145 16.72 -17.11 15.16
C ASP A 145 15.59 -16.47 14.32
N GLU A 146 15.35 -17.03 13.14
CA GLU A 146 14.37 -16.53 12.19
C GLU A 146 12.90 -16.81 12.57
N LYS A 147 12.64 -17.68 13.57
CA LYS A 147 11.27 -18.01 14.00
C LYS A 147 10.44 -16.80 14.44
N ASP A 148 11.10 -15.72 14.81
CA ASP A 148 10.44 -14.46 15.22
C ASP A 148 10.10 -13.54 14.04
N ALA A 149 10.48 -13.90 12.79
CA ALA A 149 10.33 -13.03 11.61
C ALA A 149 8.90 -12.52 11.43
N LYS A 150 7.92 -13.41 11.48
CA LYS A 150 6.50 -13.06 11.33
C LYS A 150 6.03 -12.05 12.39
N ARG A 151 6.37 -12.30 13.65
CA ARG A 151 5.98 -11.44 14.76
C ARG A 151 6.63 -10.05 14.65
N LEU A 152 7.92 -10.01 14.33
CA LEU A 152 8.66 -8.75 14.17
C LEU A 152 8.14 -7.95 12.99
N THR A 153 7.87 -8.61 11.86
CA THR A 153 7.26 -7.97 10.68
C THR A 153 5.91 -7.34 11.03
N GLY A 154 5.03 -8.08 11.71
CA GLY A 154 3.71 -7.58 12.09
C GLY A 154 3.82 -6.35 13.00
N VAL A 155 4.61 -6.43 14.07
CA VAL A 155 4.80 -5.31 15.00
C VAL A 155 5.39 -4.09 14.30
N ALA A 156 6.44 -4.27 13.48
CA ALA A 156 7.08 -3.18 12.77
C ALA A 156 6.12 -2.52 11.76
N LEU A 157 5.45 -3.31 10.92
CA LEU A 157 4.59 -2.78 9.87
C LEU A 157 3.39 -2.03 10.45
N TYR A 158 2.63 -2.63 11.39
CA TYR A 158 1.51 -1.94 12.01
C TYR A 158 1.95 -0.72 12.84
N GLY A 159 3.08 -0.81 13.53
CA GLY A 159 3.67 0.33 14.25
C GLY A 159 3.96 1.50 13.32
N ILE A 160 4.63 1.25 12.20
CA ILE A 160 4.95 2.27 11.19
C ILE A 160 3.67 2.89 10.61
N LEU A 161 2.71 2.07 10.20
CA LEU A 161 1.45 2.56 9.64
C LEU A 161 0.68 3.42 10.64
N MET A 162 0.62 3.01 11.91
CA MET A 162 -0.07 3.80 12.95
C MET A 162 0.64 5.12 13.26
N MET A 163 1.96 5.15 13.27
CA MET A 163 2.73 6.39 13.48
C MET A 163 2.63 7.30 12.24
N ALA A 164 2.66 6.74 11.04
CA ALA A 164 2.46 7.49 9.80
C ALA A 164 1.10 8.21 9.79
N ARG A 165 0.03 7.55 10.27
CA ARG A 165 -1.30 8.17 10.40
C ARG A 165 -1.30 9.41 11.28
N LYS A 166 -0.47 9.43 12.33
CA LYS A 166 -0.36 10.58 13.25
C LYS A 166 0.52 11.70 12.71
N GLY A 167 1.19 11.50 11.59
CA GLY A 167 2.18 12.42 11.05
C GLY A 167 3.54 12.33 11.75
N ASP A 168 3.74 11.33 12.60
CA ASP A 168 4.95 11.15 13.42
C ASP A 168 6.01 10.28 12.74
N MET A 169 5.79 9.88 11.47
CA MET A 169 6.67 8.95 10.76
C MET A 169 7.01 9.46 9.37
N THR A 170 8.30 9.58 9.09
CA THR A 170 8.84 9.73 7.74
C THR A 170 9.32 8.38 7.22
N LEU A 171 9.53 8.27 5.89
CA LEU A 171 10.09 7.06 5.29
C LEU A 171 11.48 6.73 5.83
N GLU A 172 12.30 7.75 6.08
CA GLU A 172 13.62 7.61 6.69
C GLU A 172 13.52 7.09 8.12
N SER A 173 12.61 7.65 8.94
CA SER A 173 12.35 7.17 10.30
C SER A 173 11.85 5.73 10.32
N ALA A 174 11.00 5.35 9.36
CA ALA A 174 10.52 3.98 9.20
C ALA A 174 11.67 3.02 8.89
N MET A 175 12.58 3.39 7.97
CA MET A 175 13.77 2.59 7.65
C MET A 175 14.69 2.41 8.84
N ASN A 176 14.94 3.47 9.60
CA ASN A 176 15.77 3.40 10.81
C ASN A 176 15.15 2.46 11.85
N MET A 177 13.84 2.58 12.09
CA MET A 177 13.11 1.70 13.02
C MET A 177 13.16 0.23 12.56
N ILE A 178 12.91 -0.06 11.29
CA ILE A 178 13.04 -1.42 10.73
C ILE A 178 14.46 -1.92 10.99
N SER A 179 15.46 -1.12 10.65
CA SER A 179 16.89 -1.49 10.82
C SER A 179 17.24 -1.84 12.25
N GLU A 180 16.71 -1.13 13.23
CA GLU A 180 16.91 -1.41 14.66
C GLU A 180 16.18 -2.68 15.11
N VAL A 181 14.89 -2.79 14.78
CA VAL A 181 14.04 -3.91 15.23
C VAL A 181 14.51 -5.25 14.67
N ILE A 182 14.87 -5.31 13.40
CA ILE A 182 15.29 -6.54 12.74
C ILE A 182 16.80 -6.73 12.69
N GLY A 183 17.58 -5.75 13.20
CA GLY A 183 19.03 -5.90 13.38
C GLY A 183 19.86 -5.65 12.11
N LEU A 184 19.37 -4.90 11.13
CA LEU A 184 20.12 -4.57 9.91
C LEU A 184 21.36 -3.70 10.14
N ASN A 185 21.49 -3.07 11.31
CA ASN A 185 22.61 -2.18 11.64
C ASN A 185 23.80 -2.90 12.30
N LYS A 186 23.69 -4.20 12.59
CA LYS A 186 24.84 -4.97 13.10
C LYS A 186 25.66 -5.50 11.93
N PRO A 187 27.01 -5.33 11.94
CA PRO A 187 27.85 -6.01 10.98
C PRO A 187 27.65 -7.53 11.11
N ALA A 188 27.68 -8.24 9.98
CA ALA A 188 27.71 -9.69 10.00
C ALA A 188 28.89 -10.15 10.86
N ALA A 189 28.64 -11.06 11.80
CA ALA A 189 29.64 -11.62 12.67
C ALA A 189 30.62 -12.54 11.91
#